data_943236270f3fe5bb3105ff14f26352c2
#
_entry.id   943236270f3fe5bb3105ff14f26352c2
#
_cell.length_a   1.000
_cell.length_b   1.000
_cell.length_c   1.000
_cell.angle_alpha   90.00
_cell.angle_beta   90.00
_cell.angle_gamma   90.00
#
_symmetry.space_group_name_H-M   'P 1'
#
loop_
_entity.id
_entity.type
_entity.pdbx_description
1 polymer ?
#
loop_
_entity_poly.entity_id
_entity_poly.type
_entity_poly.pdbx_seq_one_letter_code
_entity_poly.pdbx_strand_id
1 'polypeptide(L)'
;MAEKGHEFLARIGKTRLRPGGIEATNWLLEKADIMEDSKVLEVACNMGTTLVHIAKKYGCDIVGVDLDEKAIEKVEKKIKDNGLENKVKAICGNAFDLPFEDESFDVVINEAMLTMLLGDQKEKALREYYRVLKPGGMVVTQDVVLITDNNERAKELRIGLSRAINVNVEPLLSDGWESCFERVGFKVESKTGPMTLMSIPGMMKDEGIFEALSIIKTGLQEFNKEYFQRMRSFMMDNKRELGYICFAGRKE
;
A
#
# COMPACT_ATOMS: atom_id res chain seq x y z
N MET A 1 12.43 18.86 7.69
CA MET A 1 11.98 18.25 6.40
C MET A 1 10.49 18.54 6.23
N ALA A 2 9.99 18.71 5.01
CA ALA A 2 8.56 18.88 4.79
C ALA A 2 7.81 17.58 5.14
N GLU A 3 6.63 17.68 5.75
CA GLU A 3 5.78 16.55 6.10
C GLU A 3 5.40 15.74 4.86
N LYS A 4 5.54 14.41 4.91
CA LYS A 4 5.20 13.54 3.79
C LYS A 4 3.68 13.36 3.66
N GLY A 5 3.18 13.09 2.45
CA GLY A 5 1.75 12.99 2.18
C GLY A 5 1.01 11.96 3.02
N HIS A 6 1.58 10.77 3.22
CA HIS A 6 0.97 9.74 4.06
C HIS A 6 0.97 10.11 5.55
N GLU A 7 2.03 10.76 6.05
CA GLU A 7 2.09 11.27 7.43
C GLU A 7 1.02 12.34 7.66
N PHE A 8 0.90 13.28 6.70
CA PHE A 8 -0.13 14.31 6.71
C PHE A 8 -1.55 13.71 6.72
N LEU A 9 -1.84 12.79 5.81
CA LEU A 9 -3.16 12.15 5.74
C LEU A 9 -3.50 11.36 7.02
N ALA A 10 -2.53 10.63 7.58
CA ALA A 10 -2.69 9.95 8.86
C ALA A 10 -2.99 10.94 10.00
N ARG A 11 -2.28 12.07 10.05
CA ARG A 11 -2.45 13.12 11.07
C ARG A 11 -3.83 13.79 11.01
N ILE A 12 -4.40 13.95 9.81
CA ILE A 12 -5.74 14.51 9.67
C ILE A 12 -6.87 13.47 9.83
N GLY A 13 -6.52 12.20 10.15
CA GLY A 13 -7.45 11.15 10.55
C GLY A 13 -7.71 10.06 9.50
N LYS A 14 -7.03 10.06 8.34
CA LYS A 14 -7.20 9.01 7.34
C LYS A 14 -6.47 7.73 7.77
N THR A 15 -7.18 6.59 7.76
CA THR A 15 -6.64 5.31 8.23
C THR A 15 -6.21 4.39 7.10
N ARG A 16 -6.75 4.59 5.88
CA ARG A 16 -6.36 3.84 4.68
C ARG A 16 -5.63 4.75 3.69
N LEU A 17 -4.30 4.57 3.62
CA LEU A 17 -3.37 5.45 2.88
C LEU A 17 -2.95 4.83 1.54
N ARG A 18 -3.90 4.29 0.79
CA ARG A 18 -3.64 3.53 -0.43
C ARG A 18 -4.49 3.99 -1.61
N PRO A 19 -3.99 3.86 -2.86
CA PRO A 19 -4.61 4.49 -4.02
C PRO A 19 -5.99 3.94 -4.37
N GLY A 20 -6.23 2.63 -4.19
CA GLY A 20 -7.50 1.95 -4.50
C GLY A 20 -8.42 1.74 -3.30
N GLY A 21 -8.02 2.21 -2.10
CA GLY A 21 -8.81 2.10 -0.87
C GLY A 21 -9.21 0.66 -0.52
N ILE A 22 -10.32 0.53 0.21
CA ILE A 22 -10.80 -0.78 0.69
C ILE A 22 -11.24 -1.72 -0.44
N GLU A 23 -11.71 -1.20 -1.58
CA GLU A 23 -12.13 -2.04 -2.71
C GLU A 23 -10.96 -2.81 -3.33
N ALA A 24 -9.84 -2.12 -3.52
CA ALA A 24 -8.62 -2.76 -3.99
C ALA A 24 -8.10 -3.78 -2.98
N THR A 25 -8.05 -3.42 -1.69
CA THR A 25 -7.66 -4.37 -0.63
C THR A 25 -8.55 -5.61 -0.59
N ASN A 26 -9.86 -5.46 -0.73
CA ASN A 26 -10.76 -6.62 -0.75
C ASN A 26 -10.46 -7.57 -1.93
N TRP A 27 -10.17 -7.01 -3.12
CA TRP A 27 -9.76 -7.81 -4.27
C TRP A 27 -8.43 -8.55 -3.99
N LEU A 28 -7.45 -7.89 -3.37
CA LEU A 28 -6.18 -8.52 -3.00
C LEU A 28 -6.41 -9.69 -2.03
N LEU A 29 -7.24 -9.48 -1.00
CA LEU A 29 -7.53 -10.51 0.00
C LEU A 29 -8.34 -11.68 -0.57
N GLU A 30 -9.20 -11.44 -1.56
CA GLU A 30 -9.89 -12.49 -2.31
C GLU A 30 -8.91 -13.36 -3.10
N LYS A 31 -7.94 -12.71 -3.79
CA LYS A 31 -6.92 -13.41 -4.58
C LYS A 31 -5.86 -14.11 -3.74
N ALA A 32 -5.59 -13.59 -2.55
CA ALA A 32 -4.59 -14.15 -1.63
C ALA A 32 -5.00 -15.51 -1.05
N ASP A 33 -6.28 -15.86 -1.06
CA ASP A 33 -6.83 -17.13 -0.58
C ASP A 33 -6.33 -17.51 0.83
N ILE A 34 -6.42 -16.55 1.76
CA ILE A 34 -5.90 -16.69 3.12
C ILE A 34 -6.78 -17.64 3.91
N MET A 35 -6.17 -18.70 4.47
CA MET A 35 -6.79 -19.67 5.36
C MET A 35 -6.36 -19.44 6.81
N GLU A 36 -7.01 -20.11 7.77
CA GLU A 36 -6.70 -19.97 9.21
C GLU A 36 -5.28 -20.41 9.57
N ASP A 37 -4.73 -21.39 8.86
CA ASP A 37 -3.38 -21.92 9.03
C ASP A 37 -2.31 -21.21 8.16
N SER A 38 -2.70 -20.22 7.36
CA SER A 38 -1.78 -19.46 6.52
C SER A 38 -0.82 -18.64 7.36
N LYS A 39 0.44 -18.58 6.93
CA LYS A 39 1.45 -17.63 7.41
C LYS A 39 1.51 -16.43 6.47
N VAL A 40 1.12 -15.28 6.97
CA VAL A 40 1.02 -14.04 6.18
C VAL A 40 2.10 -13.05 6.59
N LEU A 41 2.70 -12.39 5.62
CA LEU A 41 3.64 -11.28 5.81
C LEU A 41 3.04 -10.01 5.21
N GLU A 42 2.92 -8.93 5.97
CA GLU A 42 2.65 -7.59 5.44
C GLU A 42 3.91 -6.74 5.48
N VAL A 43 4.40 -6.30 4.31
CA VAL A 43 5.58 -5.44 4.18
C VAL A 43 5.14 -3.99 4.03
N ALA A 44 5.81 -3.08 4.75
CA ALA A 44 5.43 -1.68 4.96
C ALA A 44 4.05 -1.56 5.61
N CYS A 45 3.87 -2.24 6.75
CA CYS A 45 2.59 -2.35 7.44
C CYS A 45 2.09 -1.02 8.06
N ASN A 46 2.93 0.00 8.15
CA ASN A 46 2.63 1.35 8.61
C ASN A 46 1.78 1.36 9.90
N MET A 47 0.48 1.70 9.80
CA MET A 47 -0.43 1.80 10.94
C MET A 47 -1.01 0.45 11.41
N GLY A 48 -0.65 -0.67 10.76
CA GLY A 48 -1.14 -2.01 11.09
C GLY A 48 -2.65 -2.23 10.89
N THR A 49 -3.29 -1.40 10.05
CA THR A 49 -4.74 -1.50 9.83
C THR A 49 -5.09 -2.79 9.10
N THR A 50 -4.32 -3.17 8.10
CA THR A 50 -4.50 -4.42 7.35
C THR A 50 -4.13 -5.62 8.20
N LEU A 51 -3.04 -5.56 8.98
CA LEU A 51 -2.65 -6.62 9.92
C LEU A 51 -3.82 -7.03 10.84
N VAL A 52 -4.39 -6.05 11.54
CA VAL A 52 -5.50 -6.30 12.47
C VAL A 52 -6.75 -6.80 11.74
N HIS A 53 -7.02 -6.25 10.56
CA HIS A 53 -8.17 -6.68 9.75
C HIS A 53 -8.05 -8.15 9.34
N ILE A 54 -6.89 -8.56 8.82
CA ILE A 54 -6.61 -9.92 8.37
C ILE A 54 -6.68 -10.91 9.54
N ALA A 55 -5.98 -10.62 10.64
CA ALA A 55 -5.98 -11.48 11.80
C ALA A 55 -7.39 -11.72 12.36
N LYS A 56 -8.22 -10.66 12.44
CA LYS A 56 -9.62 -10.79 12.88
C LYS A 56 -10.51 -11.55 11.91
N LYS A 57 -10.29 -11.37 10.61
CA LYS A 57 -11.15 -11.96 9.57
C LYS A 57 -10.85 -13.43 9.33
N TYR A 58 -9.57 -13.79 9.32
CA TYR A 58 -9.13 -15.13 8.91
C TYR A 58 -8.59 -15.98 10.06
N GLY A 59 -8.23 -15.37 11.21
CA GLY A 59 -7.66 -16.10 12.34
C GLY A 59 -6.23 -16.62 12.10
N CYS A 60 -5.58 -16.21 11.01
CA CYS A 60 -4.26 -16.68 10.61
C CYS A 60 -3.13 -16.00 11.39
N ASP A 61 -1.92 -16.56 11.30
CA ASP A 61 -0.70 -15.94 11.83
C ASP A 61 -0.18 -14.89 10.85
N ILE A 62 0.04 -13.67 11.30
CA ILE A 62 0.52 -12.58 10.45
C ILE A 62 1.66 -11.81 11.10
N VAL A 63 2.68 -11.50 10.30
CA VAL A 63 3.80 -10.64 10.70
C VAL A 63 3.80 -9.37 9.86
N GLY A 64 3.88 -8.21 10.53
CA GLY A 64 4.09 -6.93 9.87
C GLY A 64 5.55 -6.51 9.94
N VAL A 65 6.06 -5.98 8.84
CA VAL A 65 7.40 -5.38 8.76
C VAL A 65 7.26 -3.93 8.32
N ASP A 66 7.95 -3.03 9.02
CA ASP A 66 8.12 -1.64 8.59
C ASP A 66 9.52 -1.15 8.93
N LEU A 67 10.02 -0.17 8.16
CA LEU A 67 11.33 0.44 8.41
C LEU A 67 11.28 1.48 9.54
N ASP A 68 10.10 2.04 9.82
CA ASP A 68 9.90 3.08 10.83
C ASP A 68 9.57 2.47 12.20
N GLU A 69 10.52 2.52 13.14
CA GLU A 69 10.35 2.06 14.52
C GLU A 69 9.13 2.67 15.20
N LYS A 70 8.82 3.95 14.92
CA LYS A 70 7.63 4.62 15.49
C LYS A 70 6.32 4.09 14.91
N ALA A 71 6.34 3.60 13.67
CA ALA A 71 5.19 2.90 13.10
C ALA A 71 5.01 1.56 13.82
N ILE A 72 6.08 0.81 14.04
CA ILE A 72 6.04 -0.47 14.76
C ILE A 72 5.50 -0.31 16.18
N GLU A 73 5.97 0.67 16.96
CA GLU A 73 5.42 0.95 18.32
C GLU A 73 3.91 1.17 18.32
N LYS A 74 3.38 1.90 17.30
CA LYS A 74 1.94 2.12 17.15
C LYS A 74 1.19 0.84 16.78
N VAL A 75 1.80 0.02 15.92
CA VAL A 75 1.23 -1.28 15.52
C VAL A 75 1.18 -2.23 16.72
N GLU A 76 2.25 -2.34 17.51
CA GLU A 76 2.30 -3.17 18.72
C GLU A 76 1.20 -2.76 19.73
N LYS A 77 1.05 -1.44 19.96
CA LYS A 77 -0.06 -0.94 20.79
C LYS A 77 -1.41 -1.38 20.21
N LYS A 78 -1.62 -1.24 18.91
CA LYS A 78 -2.88 -1.63 18.24
C LYS A 78 -3.12 -3.14 18.34
N ILE A 79 -2.09 -3.98 18.22
CA ILE A 79 -2.17 -5.44 18.43
C ILE A 79 -2.69 -5.74 19.82
N LYS A 80 -2.08 -5.14 20.85
CA LYS A 80 -2.46 -5.30 22.26
C LYS A 80 -3.87 -4.80 22.54
N ASP A 81 -4.23 -3.62 22.04
CA ASP A 81 -5.58 -3.02 22.23
C ASP A 81 -6.68 -3.90 21.59
N ASN A 82 -6.32 -4.82 20.69
CA ASN A 82 -7.22 -5.76 20.03
C ASN A 82 -7.11 -7.21 20.52
N GLY A 83 -6.22 -7.52 21.48
CA GLY A 83 -6.02 -8.86 22.04
C GLY A 83 -5.49 -9.88 21.00
N LEU A 84 -4.60 -9.42 20.10
CA LEU A 84 -4.12 -10.22 18.97
C LEU A 84 -2.65 -10.66 19.12
N GLU A 85 -2.06 -10.54 20.31
CA GLU A 85 -0.62 -10.81 20.56
C GLU A 85 -0.21 -12.25 20.23
N ASN A 86 -1.16 -13.19 20.27
CA ASN A 86 -0.89 -14.60 19.94
C ASN A 86 -0.89 -14.88 18.41
N LYS A 87 -1.39 -13.97 17.59
CA LYS A 87 -1.59 -14.15 16.14
C LYS A 87 -0.82 -13.13 15.30
N VAL A 88 -0.57 -11.95 15.86
CA VAL A 88 0.03 -10.83 15.13
C VAL A 88 1.34 -10.41 15.79
N LYS A 89 2.37 -10.26 14.97
CA LYS A 89 3.66 -9.68 15.37
C LYS A 89 3.97 -8.49 14.46
N ALA A 90 4.72 -7.52 14.97
CA ALA A 90 5.28 -6.45 14.17
C ALA A 90 6.77 -6.31 14.49
N ILE A 91 7.59 -6.12 13.46
CA ILE A 91 9.04 -5.98 13.62
C ILE A 91 9.55 -4.85 12.73
N CYS A 92 10.61 -4.17 13.20
CA CYS A 92 11.37 -3.27 12.36
C CYS A 92 12.22 -4.08 11.37
N GLY A 93 12.15 -3.73 10.07
CA GLY A 93 12.90 -4.44 9.04
C GLY A 93 12.87 -3.74 7.69
N ASN A 94 13.79 -4.16 6.82
CA ASN A 94 13.96 -3.59 5.49
C ASN A 94 13.36 -4.53 4.43
N ALA A 95 12.53 -3.99 3.54
CA ALA A 95 11.93 -4.74 2.42
C ALA A 95 12.96 -5.32 1.43
N PHE A 96 14.20 -4.83 1.45
CA PHE A 96 15.31 -5.32 0.62
C PHE A 96 16.15 -6.41 1.27
N ASP A 97 15.89 -6.72 2.55
CA ASP A 97 16.60 -7.71 3.35
C ASP A 97 15.67 -8.15 4.48
N LEU A 98 14.68 -8.97 4.13
CA LEU A 98 13.68 -9.44 5.07
C LEU A 98 14.28 -10.46 6.03
N PRO A 99 14.13 -10.29 7.37
CA PRO A 99 14.77 -11.15 8.38
C PRO A 99 14.03 -12.48 8.56
N PHE A 100 13.72 -13.15 7.46
CA PHE A 100 13.04 -14.45 7.44
C PHE A 100 13.78 -15.42 6.54
N GLU A 101 13.63 -16.69 6.86
CA GLU A 101 14.13 -17.79 6.02
C GLU A 101 13.36 -17.84 4.69
N ASP A 102 14.00 -18.48 3.70
CA ASP A 102 13.36 -18.78 2.43
C ASP A 102 12.09 -19.62 2.66
N GLU A 103 11.09 -19.42 1.82
CA GLU A 103 9.86 -20.24 1.80
C GLU A 103 9.12 -20.32 3.14
N SER A 104 9.09 -19.20 3.89
CA SER A 104 8.48 -19.10 5.22
C SER A 104 7.00 -18.75 5.20
N PHE A 105 6.51 -18.09 4.14
CA PHE A 105 5.17 -17.52 4.08
C PHE A 105 4.33 -18.09 2.94
N ASP A 106 3.03 -18.21 3.19
CA ASP A 106 2.03 -18.57 2.18
C ASP A 106 1.60 -17.35 1.37
N VAL A 107 1.53 -16.19 2.03
CA VAL A 107 1.09 -14.92 1.41
C VAL A 107 2.01 -13.78 1.84
N VAL A 108 2.40 -12.94 0.88
CA VAL A 108 3.03 -11.63 1.11
C VAL A 108 2.09 -10.54 0.62
N ILE A 109 1.84 -9.54 1.46
CA ILE A 109 0.99 -8.38 1.17
C ILE A 109 1.85 -7.13 1.21
N ASN A 110 1.70 -6.26 0.20
CA ASN A 110 2.31 -4.94 0.19
C ASN A 110 1.35 -3.94 -0.45
N GLU A 111 1.06 -2.85 0.26
CA GLU A 111 0.12 -1.85 -0.22
C GLU A 111 0.74 -0.45 -0.22
N ALA A 112 0.78 0.19 -1.39
CA ALA A 112 1.19 1.58 -1.63
C ALA A 112 2.66 1.91 -1.25
N MET A 113 3.57 0.95 -1.36
CA MET A 113 4.98 1.16 -1.06
C MET A 113 5.88 1.07 -2.30
N LEU A 114 5.60 0.16 -3.23
CA LEU A 114 6.48 -0.05 -4.39
C LEU A 114 6.60 1.21 -5.27
N THR A 115 5.57 2.04 -5.36
CA THR A 115 5.63 3.36 -6.02
C THR A 115 6.70 4.28 -5.42
N MET A 116 7.04 4.14 -4.13
CA MET A 116 8.07 4.95 -3.45
C MET A 116 9.50 4.46 -3.72
N LEU A 117 9.65 3.29 -4.31
CA LEU A 117 10.93 2.70 -4.68
C LEU A 117 11.34 3.17 -6.08
N LEU A 118 12.60 3.58 -6.25
CA LEU A 118 13.10 4.14 -7.50
C LEU A 118 13.98 3.13 -8.25
N GLY A 119 13.92 3.16 -9.57
CA GLY A 119 14.76 2.34 -10.44
C GLY A 119 14.59 0.84 -10.18
N ASP A 120 15.69 0.14 -9.91
CA ASP A 120 15.76 -1.30 -9.67
C ASP A 120 15.26 -1.73 -8.26
N GLN A 121 14.97 -0.79 -7.38
CA GLN A 121 14.56 -1.07 -6.00
C GLN A 121 13.24 -1.85 -5.94
N LYS A 122 12.30 -1.64 -6.88
CA LYS A 122 11.06 -2.41 -6.96
C LYS A 122 11.34 -3.91 -7.13
N GLU A 123 12.22 -4.24 -8.07
CA GLU A 123 12.60 -5.64 -8.31
C GLU A 123 13.37 -6.23 -7.14
N LYS A 124 14.22 -5.44 -6.44
CA LYS A 124 14.91 -5.92 -5.23
C LYS A 124 13.92 -6.31 -4.14
N ALA A 125 12.91 -5.48 -3.88
CA ALA A 125 11.87 -5.81 -2.91
C ALA A 125 11.06 -7.04 -3.35
N LEU A 126 10.64 -7.10 -4.63
CA LEU A 126 9.91 -8.24 -5.17
C LEU A 126 10.70 -9.54 -5.13
N ARG A 127 12.06 -9.50 -5.28
CA ARG A 127 12.92 -10.69 -5.13
C ARG A 127 12.93 -11.19 -3.68
N GLU A 128 12.91 -10.30 -2.70
CA GLU A 128 12.78 -10.68 -1.29
C GLU A 128 11.40 -11.29 -1.02
N TYR A 129 10.32 -10.72 -1.59
CA TYR A 129 8.99 -11.32 -1.49
C TYR A 129 8.95 -12.71 -2.12
N TYR A 130 9.57 -12.88 -3.29
CA TYR A 130 9.68 -14.18 -3.95
C TYR A 130 10.48 -15.19 -3.13
N ARG A 131 11.60 -14.76 -2.52
CA ARG A 131 12.44 -15.60 -1.69
C ARG A 131 11.69 -16.16 -0.48
N VAL A 132 11.00 -15.29 0.26
CA VAL A 132 10.31 -15.69 1.50
C VAL A 132 8.98 -16.40 1.26
N LEU A 133 8.41 -16.33 0.05
CA LEU A 133 7.21 -17.06 -0.31
C LEU A 133 7.53 -18.55 -0.54
N LYS A 134 6.68 -19.43 -0.03
CA LYS A 134 6.68 -20.86 -0.37
C LYS A 134 6.38 -21.07 -1.86
N PRO A 135 6.80 -22.21 -2.47
CA PRO A 135 6.29 -22.61 -3.77
C PRO A 135 4.75 -22.64 -3.78
N GLY A 136 4.15 -22.05 -4.81
CA GLY A 136 2.69 -21.87 -4.89
C GLY A 136 2.13 -20.70 -4.09
N GLY A 137 2.95 -20.05 -3.24
CA GLY A 137 2.55 -18.89 -2.44
C GLY A 137 2.23 -17.66 -3.29
N MET A 138 1.54 -16.71 -2.69
CA MET A 138 0.98 -15.53 -3.36
C MET A 138 1.58 -14.23 -2.85
N VAL A 139 2.03 -13.36 -3.76
CA VAL A 139 2.21 -11.93 -3.47
C VAL A 139 0.99 -11.16 -3.93
N VAL A 140 0.45 -10.29 -3.09
CA VAL A 140 -0.65 -9.39 -3.46
C VAL A 140 -0.26 -7.95 -3.13
N THR A 141 -0.40 -7.08 -4.14
CA THR A 141 0.00 -5.67 -3.99
C THR A 141 -1.02 -4.73 -4.61
N GLN A 142 -1.10 -3.50 -4.10
CA GLN A 142 -1.71 -2.39 -4.82
C GLN A 142 -0.81 -1.17 -4.80
N ASP A 143 -0.75 -0.48 -5.92
CA ASP A 143 0.08 0.71 -6.06
C ASP A 143 -0.52 1.71 -7.06
N VAL A 144 0.15 2.84 -7.28
CA VAL A 144 -0.26 3.85 -8.26
C VAL A 144 0.13 3.40 -9.66
N VAL A 145 -0.80 3.50 -10.61
CA VAL A 145 -0.55 3.29 -12.04
C VAL A 145 -0.75 4.58 -12.82
N LEU A 146 0.09 4.79 -13.82
CA LEU A 146 -0.09 5.83 -14.83
C LEU A 146 -0.88 5.27 -16.01
N ILE A 147 -1.88 6.03 -16.46
CA ILE A 147 -2.77 5.67 -17.57
C ILE A 147 -2.55 6.69 -18.68
N THR A 148 -1.48 6.53 -19.43
CA THR A 148 -1.14 7.37 -20.59
C THR A 148 -0.22 6.59 -21.54
N ASP A 149 -0.29 6.88 -22.81
CA ASP A 149 0.59 6.39 -23.87
C ASP A 149 1.73 7.39 -24.20
N ASN A 150 1.74 8.54 -23.54
CA ASN A 150 2.71 9.62 -23.77
C ASN A 150 3.78 9.65 -22.69
N ASN A 151 5.02 9.36 -23.05
CA ASN A 151 6.17 9.30 -22.14
C ASN A 151 6.47 10.63 -21.44
N GLU A 152 6.35 11.77 -22.13
CA GLU A 152 6.55 13.09 -21.51
C GLU A 152 5.45 13.37 -20.48
N ARG A 153 4.20 13.01 -20.80
CA ARG A 153 3.10 13.12 -19.87
C ARG A 153 3.28 12.23 -18.64
N ALA A 154 3.75 11.00 -18.82
CA ALA A 154 4.10 10.11 -17.70
C ALA A 154 5.15 10.74 -16.78
N LYS A 155 6.16 11.39 -17.34
CA LYS A 155 7.19 12.10 -16.58
C LYS A 155 6.63 13.29 -15.82
N GLU A 156 5.76 14.09 -16.45
CA GLU A 156 5.07 15.21 -15.79
C GLU A 156 4.23 14.74 -14.60
N LEU A 157 3.48 13.65 -14.77
CA LEU A 157 2.65 13.04 -13.71
C LEU A 157 3.50 12.55 -12.53
N ARG A 158 4.65 11.90 -12.78
CA ARG A 158 5.59 11.47 -11.73
C ARG A 158 6.11 12.67 -10.93
N ILE A 159 6.58 13.70 -11.62
CA ILE A 159 7.09 14.92 -10.98
C ILE A 159 5.97 15.62 -10.19
N GLY A 160 4.81 15.76 -10.79
CA GLY A 160 3.65 16.39 -10.17
C GLY A 160 3.17 15.64 -8.92
N LEU A 161 3.08 14.31 -8.99
CA LEU A 161 2.71 13.48 -7.84
C LEU A 161 3.74 13.60 -6.71
N SER A 162 5.04 13.51 -7.04
CA SER A 162 6.13 13.67 -6.07
C SER A 162 6.05 15.01 -5.33
N ARG A 163 5.79 16.09 -6.06
CA ARG A 163 5.59 17.43 -5.46
C ARG A 163 4.30 17.52 -4.65
N ALA A 164 3.21 16.90 -5.12
CA ALA A 164 1.94 16.93 -4.43
C ALA A 164 2.01 16.26 -3.05
N ILE A 165 2.77 15.17 -2.91
CA ILE A 165 2.86 14.38 -1.68
C ILE A 165 4.16 14.55 -0.89
N ASN A 166 5.08 15.41 -1.34
CA ASN A 166 6.41 15.62 -0.74
C ASN A 166 7.24 14.33 -0.58
N VAL A 167 7.11 13.39 -1.52
CA VAL A 167 7.88 12.14 -1.56
C VAL A 167 8.29 11.86 -3.00
N ASN A 168 9.54 11.50 -3.22
CA ASN A 168 9.95 11.03 -4.54
C ASN A 168 9.26 9.69 -4.84
N VAL A 169 8.54 9.64 -5.95
CA VAL A 169 7.80 8.45 -6.37
C VAL A 169 8.02 8.15 -7.84
N GLU A 170 7.95 6.87 -8.16
CA GLU A 170 8.05 6.38 -9.53
C GLU A 170 6.92 5.39 -9.85
N PRO A 171 5.67 5.90 -9.97
CA PRO A 171 4.59 5.07 -10.52
C PRO A 171 4.91 4.67 -11.96
N LEU A 172 4.57 3.44 -12.32
CA LEU A 172 4.80 2.91 -13.66
C LEU A 172 3.51 2.88 -14.48
N LEU A 173 3.64 2.70 -15.79
CA LEU A 173 2.57 2.25 -16.66
C LEU A 173 2.24 0.78 -16.35
N SER A 174 1.10 0.28 -16.81
CA SER A 174 0.65 -1.09 -16.50
C SER A 174 1.66 -2.16 -16.93
N ASP A 175 2.15 -2.06 -18.17
CA ASP A 175 3.18 -2.95 -18.73
C ASP A 175 4.51 -2.91 -17.97
N GLY A 176 4.90 -1.73 -17.51
CA GLY A 176 6.09 -1.55 -16.67
C GLY A 176 5.94 -2.25 -15.32
N TRP A 177 4.77 -2.18 -14.70
CA TRP A 177 4.46 -2.90 -13.48
C TRP A 177 4.47 -4.42 -13.69
N GLU A 178 3.76 -4.92 -14.70
CA GLU A 178 3.71 -6.35 -15.05
C GLU A 178 5.12 -6.91 -15.27
N SER A 179 5.94 -6.19 -16.06
CA SER A 179 7.33 -6.57 -16.30
C SER A 179 8.19 -6.67 -15.03
N CYS A 180 7.94 -5.83 -14.00
CA CYS A 180 8.67 -5.94 -12.74
C CYS A 180 8.40 -7.28 -12.02
N PHE A 181 7.16 -7.75 -12.01
CA PHE A 181 6.79 -9.01 -11.37
C PHE A 181 7.28 -10.22 -12.19
N GLU A 182 7.09 -10.18 -13.51
CA GLU A 182 7.49 -11.26 -14.43
C GLU A 182 9.01 -11.50 -14.43
N ARG A 183 9.81 -10.41 -14.41
CA ARG A 183 11.29 -10.54 -14.32
C ARG A 183 11.77 -11.18 -13.03
N VAL A 184 10.98 -11.15 -11.98
CA VAL A 184 11.28 -11.84 -10.71
C VAL A 184 10.84 -13.31 -10.75
N GLY A 185 9.90 -13.66 -11.63
CA GLY A 185 9.40 -15.03 -11.80
C GLY A 185 7.97 -15.24 -11.31
N PHE A 186 7.25 -14.17 -10.99
CA PHE A 186 5.83 -14.29 -10.64
C PHE A 186 4.96 -14.45 -11.88
N LYS A 187 3.99 -15.35 -11.80
CA LYS A 187 2.86 -15.38 -12.73
C LYS A 187 1.75 -14.49 -12.18
N VAL A 188 1.40 -13.44 -12.91
CA VAL A 188 0.54 -12.38 -12.39
C VAL A 188 -0.84 -12.32 -13.02
N GLU A 189 -1.82 -11.95 -12.20
CA GLU A 189 -3.11 -11.39 -12.60
C GLU A 189 -3.17 -9.95 -12.11
N SER A 190 -3.63 -9.02 -12.93
CA SER A 190 -3.72 -7.61 -12.57
C SER A 190 -5.14 -7.07 -12.67
N LYS A 191 -5.41 -6.00 -11.92
CA LYS A 191 -6.66 -5.23 -11.96
C LYS A 191 -6.33 -3.77 -11.77
N THR A 192 -6.88 -2.91 -12.62
CA THR A 192 -6.76 -1.46 -12.50
C THR A 192 -8.09 -0.81 -12.13
N GLY A 193 -8.01 0.39 -11.58
CA GLY A 193 -9.17 1.21 -11.29
C GLY A 193 -8.81 2.67 -10.99
N PRO A 194 -9.81 3.54 -10.79
CA PRO A 194 -9.58 4.95 -10.53
C PRO A 194 -8.95 5.18 -9.17
N MET A 195 -8.03 6.14 -9.05
CA MET A 195 -7.49 6.54 -7.76
C MET A 195 -8.57 7.13 -6.85
N THR A 196 -8.76 6.54 -5.67
CA THR A 196 -9.83 6.93 -4.73
C THR A 196 -9.34 7.73 -3.53
N LEU A 197 -8.02 7.76 -3.29
CA LEU A 197 -7.35 8.24 -2.08
C LEU A 197 -7.85 9.62 -1.60
N MET A 198 -8.03 10.59 -2.51
CA MET A 198 -8.48 11.95 -2.21
C MET A 198 -9.87 12.28 -2.79
N SER A 199 -10.58 11.30 -3.35
CA SER A 199 -11.95 11.47 -3.81
C SER A 199 -12.94 11.40 -2.64
N ILE A 200 -13.96 12.24 -2.63
CA ILE A 200 -14.98 12.23 -1.55
C ILE A 200 -15.66 10.86 -1.45
N PRO A 201 -16.15 10.25 -2.57
CA PRO A 201 -16.75 8.92 -2.49
C PRO A 201 -15.77 7.84 -1.99
N GLY A 202 -14.49 7.92 -2.38
CA GLY A 202 -13.46 6.99 -1.89
C GLY A 202 -13.23 7.13 -0.40
N MET A 203 -13.08 8.35 0.11
CA MET A 203 -12.94 8.60 1.55
C MET A 203 -14.15 8.09 2.34
N MET A 204 -15.38 8.29 1.83
CA MET A 204 -16.59 7.78 2.49
C MET A 204 -16.65 6.26 2.54
N LYS A 205 -16.18 5.55 1.49
CA LYS A 205 -16.07 4.08 1.50
C LYS A 205 -14.99 3.57 2.44
N ASP A 206 -13.86 4.26 2.47
CA ASP A 206 -12.69 3.85 3.26
C ASP A 206 -12.90 4.05 4.76
N GLU A 207 -13.44 5.20 5.15
CA GLU A 207 -13.43 5.67 6.53
C GLU A 207 -14.85 5.75 7.15
N GLY A 208 -15.90 5.72 6.32
CA GLY A 208 -17.26 6.08 6.74
C GLY A 208 -17.59 7.54 6.50
N ILE A 209 -18.88 7.88 6.51
CA ILE A 209 -19.35 9.22 6.13
C ILE A 209 -18.90 10.28 7.13
N PHE A 210 -19.03 10.01 8.43
CA PHE A 210 -18.70 10.99 9.49
C PHE A 210 -17.20 11.25 9.57
N GLU A 211 -16.41 10.21 9.51
CA GLU A 211 -14.94 10.27 9.53
C GLU A 211 -14.41 10.97 8.27
N ALA A 212 -14.97 10.67 7.09
CA ALA A 212 -14.61 11.36 5.85
C ALA A 212 -14.89 12.87 5.92
N LEU A 213 -16.04 13.28 6.47
CA LEU A 213 -16.38 14.68 6.69
C LEU A 213 -15.42 15.33 7.70
N SER A 214 -15.06 14.63 8.77
CA SER A 214 -14.08 15.10 9.77
C SER A 214 -12.70 15.31 9.14
N ILE A 215 -12.22 14.35 8.32
CA ILE A 215 -10.94 14.45 7.59
C ILE A 215 -10.95 15.67 6.66
N ILE A 216 -12.02 15.87 5.88
CA ILE A 216 -12.16 17.02 4.98
C ILE A 216 -12.15 18.32 5.77
N LYS A 217 -12.93 18.41 6.87
CA LYS A 217 -12.99 19.58 7.75
C LYS A 217 -11.62 19.91 8.32
N THR A 218 -10.89 18.90 8.83
CA THR A 218 -9.54 19.07 9.38
C THR A 218 -8.54 19.47 8.30
N GLY A 219 -8.64 18.87 7.11
CA GLY A 219 -7.80 19.21 5.97
C GLY A 219 -8.02 20.63 5.45
N LEU A 220 -9.22 21.20 5.62
CA LEU A 220 -9.54 22.57 5.21
C LEU A 220 -9.26 23.63 6.26
N GLN A 221 -8.80 23.24 7.47
CA GLN A 221 -8.33 24.22 8.46
C GLN A 221 -7.11 24.99 7.94
N GLU A 222 -6.96 26.25 8.35
CA GLU A 222 -5.98 27.20 7.82
C GLU A 222 -4.56 26.61 7.73
N PHE A 223 -4.11 25.93 8.77
CA PHE A 223 -2.79 25.31 8.83
C PHE A 223 -2.58 24.14 7.86
N ASN A 224 -3.63 23.40 7.48
CA ASN A 224 -3.60 22.22 6.64
C ASN A 224 -4.01 22.51 5.19
N LYS A 225 -4.74 23.61 4.97
CA LYS A 225 -5.50 23.88 3.75
C LYS A 225 -4.66 23.84 2.49
N GLU A 226 -3.52 24.49 2.50
CA GLU A 226 -2.66 24.55 1.31
C GLU A 226 -2.20 23.16 0.88
N TYR A 227 -1.71 22.36 1.83
CA TYR A 227 -1.21 21.02 1.52
C TYR A 227 -2.35 20.08 1.11
N PHE A 228 -3.46 20.09 1.84
CA PHE A 228 -4.64 19.28 1.52
C PHE A 228 -5.17 19.61 0.12
N GLN A 229 -5.31 20.88 -0.22
CA GLN A 229 -5.78 21.32 -1.52
C GLN A 229 -4.80 20.96 -2.64
N ARG A 230 -3.49 21.16 -2.44
CA ARG A 230 -2.47 20.78 -3.42
C ARG A 230 -2.54 19.29 -3.77
N MET A 231 -2.58 18.42 -2.77
CA MET A 231 -2.71 16.97 -2.97
C MET A 231 -4.00 16.62 -3.69
N ARG A 232 -5.12 17.15 -3.20
CA ARG A 232 -6.43 16.84 -3.74
C ARG A 232 -6.59 17.36 -5.17
N SER A 233 -6.24 18.61 -5.44
CA SER A 233 -6.32 19.19 -6.79
C SER A 233 -5.49 18.38 -7.78
N PHE A 234 -4.22 18.09 -7.45
CA PHE A 234 -3.38 17.30 -8.34
C PHE A 234 -4.01 15.94 -8.68
N MET A 235 -4.49 15.20 -7.69
CA MET A 235 -5.09 13.88 -7.92
C MET A 235 -6.43 13.96 -8.67
N MET A 236 -7.25 14.98 -8.41
CA MET A 236 -8.54 15.14 -9.08
C MET A 236 -8.42 15.66 -10.51
N ASP A 237 -7.49 16.59 -10.75
CA ASP A 237 -7.24 17.14 -12.09
C ASP A 237 -6.68 16.07 -13.04
N ASN A 238 -5.92 15.12 -12.49
CA ASN A 238 -5.31 14.03 -13.24
C ASN A 238 -6.02 12.66 -13.06
N LYS A 239 -7.27 12.64 -12.58
CA LYS A 239 -8.00 11.39 -12.23
C LYS A 239 -8.24 10.41 -13.37
N ARG A 240 -8.06 10.82 -14.64
CA ARG A 240 -8.15 9.93 -15.82
C ARG A 240 -6.83 9.28 -16.17
N GLU A 241 -5.73 9.85 -15.66
CA GLU A 241 -4.35 9.44 -15.98
C GLU A 241 -3.63 8.86 -14.74
N LEU A 242 -4.27 8.96 -13.56
CA LEU A 242 -3.81 8.37 -12.30
C LEU A 242 -4.84 7.37 -11.79
N GLY A 243 -4.41 6.12 -11.68
CA GLY A 243 -5.23 5.04 -11.16
C GLY A 243 -4.52 4.25 -10.06
N TYR A 244 -5.18 3.20 -9.60
CA TYR A 244 -4.51 2.14 -8.87
C TYR A 244 -4.36 0.91 -9.75
N ILE A 245 -3.35 0.12 -9.47
CA ILE A 245 -3.16 -1.22 -10.01
C ILE A 245 -2.98 -2.20 -8.85
N CYS A 246 -3.66 -3.32 -8.96
CA CYS A 246 -3.51 -4.47 -8.07
C CYS A 246 -2.81 -5.60 -8.83
N PHE A 247 -1.96 -6.34 -8.14
CA PHE A 247 -1.40 -7.58 -8.61
C PHE A 247 -1.66 -8.71 -7.63
N ALA A 248 -1.97 -9.87 -8.19
CA ALA A 248 -1.89 -11.16 -7.52
C ALA A 248 -0.88 -12.00 -8.28
N GLY A 249 0.30 -12.20 -7.70
CA GLY A 249 1.42 -12.92 -8.30
C GLY A 249 1.68 -14.23 -7.59
N ARG A 250 1.67 -15.35 -8.32
CA ARG A 250 1.98 -16.67 -7.78
C ARG A 250 3.45 -17.01 -8.01
N LYS A 251 4.12 -17.52 -6.97
CA LYS A 251 5.44 -18.17 -7.09
C LYS A 251 5.24 -19.57 -7.64
N GLU A 252 5.82 -19.85 -8.82
CA GLU A 252 5.83 -21.19 -9.42
C GLU A 252 6.96 -22.08 -8.86
#